data_a2b5ff80b8cadb0c6f9244ab5931f279
#
_entry.id   a2b5ff80b8cadb0c6f9244ab5931f279
#
_cell.length_a   1.000
_cell.length_b   1.000
_cell.length_c   1.000
_cell.angle_alpha   90.00
_cell.angle_beta   90.00
_cell.angle_gamma   90.00
#
_symmetry.space_group_name_H-M   'P 1'
#
loop_
_entity.id
_entity.type
_entity.pdbx_description
1 polymer ?
#
loop_
_entity_poly.entity_id
_entity_poly.type
_entity_poly.pdbx_seq_one_letter_code
_entity_poly.pdbx_strand_id
1 'polypeptide(L)'
;MTYRDQVYFDFQPETEIPFSEAEFANRLLRVRAKMAQDGIDCLLLTSPESMYYMSGYICMWYHTESPVEWPPSNGIAVHVDHDRFIHFETEREAVLTRTFTVSKDTRYFPKDSYRDGTRFIVGELKAEGWLKGRVGMEFWAMQPNRVISQKIQTQFEAAGAEVVDRSHVLREIRWVKSLAEIECLEESCRIATAGLNAAREVIRPGVTELEVQGEVIRALCAAGGELQAMMMPVLSGGKSNAAHAVATRKKIKAGETVAVDVAGVHKRYHMNAARTFSVGEPAKDVAAKASLAAGVMNVVRECIRPNLPVRELNERVKAYYEAHDLWDQRGWIGGYEMGIAFLSDWVGNMVYDPLVEKNADRFFEPGTAVNHEVQIFLPRFSGQFFMIESLLFKQDEVRLATHDVPYGLIICEN
;
A
#
# COMPACT_ATOMS: atom_id res chain seq x y z
N MET A 1 25.31 34.37 5.56
CA MET A 1 24.47 33.32 4.94
C MET A 1 25.32 32.67 3.86
N THR A 2 25.55 31.35 3.95
CA THR A 2 26.31 30.63 2.92
C THR A 2 25.42 30.35 1.71
N TYR A 3 25.99 29.99 0.55
CA TYR A 3 25.21 29.57 -0.62
C TYR A 3 24.32 28.36 -0.30
N ARG A 4 24.78 27.44 0.55
CA ARG A 4 24.01 26.33 1.08
C ARG A 4 22.76 26.83 1.82
N ASP A 5 22.90 27.82 2.70
CA ASP A 5 21.76 28.36 3.45
C ASP A 5 20.75 29.03 2.51
N GLN A 6 21.22 29.71 1.46
CA GLN A 6 20.36 30.27 0.42
C GLN A 6 19.56 29.17 -0.31
N VAL A 7 20.22 28.06 -0.68
CA VAL A 7 19.51 26.92 -1.30
C VAL A 7 18.46 26.34 -0.35
N TYR A 8 18.81 26.14 0.91
CA TYR A 8 17.90 25.49 1.84
C TYR A 8 16.72 26.38 2.29
N PHE A 9 16.91 27.68 2.39
CA PHE A 9 15.91 28.57 3.00
C PHE A 9 15.34 29.64 2.07
N ASP A 10 16.11 30.11 1.09
CA ASP A 10 15.65 31.19 0.19
C ASP A 10 15.13 30.67 -1.15
N PHE A 11 15.66 29.52 -1.64
CA PHE A 11 15.21 28.93 -2.90
C PHE A 11 13.75 28.47 -2.78
N GLN A 12 12.91 28.89 -3.73
CA GLN A 12 11.50 28.50 -3.83
C GLN A 12 11.35 27.49 -5.00
N PRO A 13 11.21 26.19 -4.72
CA PRO A 13 11.00 25.19 -5.76
C PRO A 13 9.59 25.29 -6.35
N GLU A 14 9.40 24.78 -7.55
CA GLU A 14 8.08 24.43 -8.05
C GLU A 14 7.47 23.33 -7.15
N THR A 15 6.19 23.48 -6.83
CA THR A 15 5.52 22.53 -5.93
C THR A 15 4.89 21.38 -6.70
N GLU A 16 5.07 20.15 -6.20
CA GLU A 16 4.52 18.91 -6.76
C GLU A 16 3.58 18.25 -5.75
N ILE A 17 2.51 18.95 -5.40
CA ILE A 17 1.55 18.49 -4.37
C ILE A 17 0.50 17.58 -5.03
N PRO A 18 0.26 16.36 -4.48
CA PRO A 18 -0.60 15.37 -5.14
C PRO A 18 -2.09 15.72 -5.15
N PHE A 19 -2.55 16.53 -4.19
CA PHE A 19 -3.96 16.90 -4.01
C PHE A 19 -4.11 18.40 -3.71
N SER A 20 -5.35 18.89 -3.80
CA SER A 20 -5.66 20.28 -3.44
C SER A 20 -5.45 20.53 -1.93
N GLU A 21 -5.21 21.79 -1.57
CA GLU A 21 -5.17 22.20 -0.13
C GLU A 21 -6.48 21.85 0.59
N ALA A 22 -7.62 21.93 -0.09
CA ALA A 22 -8.93 21.59 0.47
C ALA A 22 -9.03 20.10 0.85
N GLU A 23 -8.46 19.19 0.02
CA GLU A 23 -8.40 17.76 0.35
C GLU A 23 -7.55 17.53 1.60
N PHE A 24 -6.38 18.14 1.71
CA PHE A 24 -5.53 18.01 2.91
C PHE A 24 -6.18 18.64 4.17
N ALA A 25 -6.88 19.75 4.02
CA ALA A 25 -7.63 20.33 5.13
C ALA A 25 -8.76 19.39 5.62
N ASN A 26 -9.46 18.74 4.69
CA ASN A 26 -10.47 17.73 5.04
C ASN A 26 -9.86 16.50 5.73
N ARG A 27 -8.69 16.04 5.28
CA ARG A 27 -7.95 14.94 5.93
C ARG A 27 -7.58 15.30 7.37
N LEU A 28 -7.08 16.50 7.61
CA LEU A 28 -6.78 17.01 8.96
C LEU A 28 -8.03 17.01 9.84
N LEU A 29 -9.18 17.48 9.32
CA LEU A 29 -10.46 17.46 10.04
C LEU A 29 -10.88 16.03 10.41
N ARG A 30 -10.78 15.07 9.49
CA ARG A 30 -11.08 13.65 9.75
C ARG A 30 -10.18 13.06 10.85
N VAL A 31 -8.88 13.36 10.80
CA VAL A 31 -7.92 12.90 11.83
C VAL A 31 -8.26 13.48 13.19
N ARG A 32 -8.50 14.78 13.29
CA ARG A 32 -8.89 15.45 14.55
C ARG A 32 -10.21 14.91 15.10
N ALA A 33 -11.19 14.68 14.25
CA ALA A 33 -12.46 14.07 14.66
C ALA A 33 -12.25 12.66 15.25
N LYS A 34 -11.41 11.84 14.63
CA LYS A 34 -11.05 10.52 15.16
C LYS A 34 -10.26 10.60 16.45
N MET A 35 -9.31 11.54 16.56
CA MET A 35 -8.58 11.80 17.81
C MET A 35 -9.53 12.17 18.96
N ALA A 36 -10.49 13.07 18.72
CA ALA A 36 -11.48 13.45 19.71
C ALA A 36 -12.36 12.27 20.15
N GLN A 37 -12.79 11.43 19.19
CA GLN A 37 -13.55 10.21 19.48
C GLN A 37 -12.75 9.22 20.36
N ASP A 38 -11.44 9.09 20.12
CA ASP A 38 -10.57 8.16 20.82
C ASP A 38 -9.96 8.76 22.11
N GLY A 39 -10.25 10.02 22.42
CA GLY A 39 -9.73 10.74 23.57
C GLY A 39 -8.22 10.95 23.50
N ILE A 40 -7.69 11.32 22.33
CA ILE A 40 -6.27 11.61 22.07
C ILE A 40 -6.08 13.11 21.90
N ASP A 41 -5.20 13.68 22.69
CA ASP A 41 -4.92 15.13 22.65
C ASP A 41 -3.90 15.47 21.55
N CYS A 42 -2.85 14.68 21.44
CA CYS A 42 -1.80 14.85 20.43
C CYS A 42 -1.48 13.51 19.75
N LEU A 43 -1.13 13.55 18.47
CA LEU A 43 -0.75 12.37 17.67
C LEU A 43 0.57 12.65 16.97
N LEU A 44 1.58 11.80 17.18
CA LEU A 44 2.82 11.82 16.43
C LEU A 44 2.77 10.73 15.36
N LEU A 45 2.78 11.16 14.10
CA LEU A 45 2.75 10.34 12.90
C LEU A 45 4.14 10.24 12.30
N THR A 46 4.62 9.04 12.07
CA THR A 46 5.98 8.78 11.59
C THR A 46 6.04 7.81 10.42
N SER A 47 4.98 7.02 10.16
CA SER A 47 4.95 6.16 9.00
C SER A 47 4.91 6.97 7.70
N PRO A 48 5.60 6.53 6.63
CA PRO A 48 5.54 7.19 5.33
C PRO A 48 4.12 7.41 4.82
N GLU A 49 3.25 6.42 5.00
CA GLU A 49 1.84 6.48 4.60
C GLU A 49 1.07 7.58 5.34
N SER A 50 1.31 7.71 6.65
CA SER A 50 0.65 8.71 7.48
C SER A 50 1.15 10.12 7.17
N MET A 51 2.46 10.29 6.99
CA MET A 51 3.06 11.57 6.60
C MET A 51 2.57 12.01 5.22
N TYR A 52 2.51 11.08 4.26
CA TYR A 52 1.98 11.36 2.93
C TYR A 52 0.49 11.71 2.97
N TYR A 53 -0.32 10.96 3.71
CA TYR A 53 -1.75 11.23 3.85
C TYR A 53 -2.02 12.64 4.39
N MET A 54 -1.22 13.06 5.38
CA MET A 54 -1.40 14.35 6.06
C MET A 54 -0.88 15.53 5.26
N SER A 55 0.20 15.38 4.51
CA SER A 55 0.91 16.53 3.93
C SER A 55 1.32 16.40 2.47
N GLY A 56 1.25 15.19 1.88
CA GLY A 56 1.85 14.88 0.58
C GLY A 56 3.32 14.52 0.66
N TYR A 57 3.93 14.50 1.85
CA TYR A 57 5.35 14.22 2.03
C TYR A 57 5.76 12.91 1.37
N ILE A 58 6.67 13.00 0.42
CA ILE A 58 7.28 11.85 -0.25
C ILE A 58 8.80 12.01 -0.25
N CYS A 59 9.49 10.95 0.16
CA CYS A 59 10.96 10.93 0.25
C CYS A 59 11.45 9.54 -0.18
N MET A 60 12.60 9.49 -0.85
CA MET A 60 13.22 8.22 -1.20
C MET A 60 13.92 7.55 0.00
N TRP A 61 14.22 8.31 1.04
CA TRP A 61 14.99 7.84 2.19
C TRP A 61 14.37 8.28 3.52
N TYR A 62 13.57 7.40 4.11
CA TYR A 62 12.91 7.62 5.41
C TYR A 62 13.79 7.26 6.61
N HIS A 63 15.07 7.05 6.45
CA HIS A 63 16.03 6.71 7.50
C HIS A 63 15.74 5.39 8.26
N THR A 64 14.86 4.55 7.77
CA THR A 64 14.48 3.30 8.45
C THR A 64 15.68 2.40 8.76
N GLU A 65 16.60 2.31 7.79
CA GLU A 65 17.85 1.52 7.86
C GLU A 65 19.09 2.42 7.96
N SER A 66 18.96 3.62 8.50
CA SER A 66 20.07 4.56 8.59
C SER A 66 21.10 4.14 9.64
N PRO A 67 22.38 4.55 9.51
CA PRO A 67 23.39 4.37 10.55
C PRO A 67 22.95 4.98 11.89
N VAL A 68 23.46 4.44 12.98
CA VAL A 68 23.14 4.90 14.35
C VAL A 68 23.42 6.40 14.54
N GLU A 69 24.41 6.93 13.81
CA GLU A 69 24.76 8.35 13.84
C GLU A 69 23.72 9.27 13.19
N TRP A 70 22.79 8.70 12.43
CA TRP A 70 21.75 9.43 11.70
C TRP A 70 20.37 8.86 12.03
N PRO A 71 19.92 9.01 13.28
CA PRO A 71 18.67 8.41 13.72
C PRO A 71 17.47 9.00 12.96
N PRO A 72 16.48 8.17 12.60
CA PRO A 72 15.23 8.66 12.04
C PRO A 72 14.49 9.48 13.08
N SER A 73 14.14 10.71 12.74
CA SER A 73 13.53 11.67 13.67
C SER A 73 12.52 12.61 12.99
N ASN A 74 12.17 12.37 11.73
CA ASN A 74 11.13 13.10 11.05
C ASN A 74 9.73 12.60 11.46
N GLY A 75 8.74 13.46 11.31
CA GLY A 75 7.36 13.12 11.65
C GLY A 75 6.42 14.32 11.58
N ILE A 76 5.14 14.04 11.70
CA ILE A 76 4.09 15.06 11.75
C ILE A 76 3.36 14.95 13.08
N ALA A 77 3.27 16.05 13.82
CA ALA A 77 2.45 16.15 15.02
C ALA A 77 1.13 16.85 14.73
N VAL A 78 0.04 16.27 15.20
CA VAL A 78 -1.32 16.83 15.12
C VAL A 78 -1.87 16.99 16.53
N HIS A 79 -2.51 18.12 16.83
CA HIS A 79 -3.23 18.33 18.08
C HIS A 79 -4.73 18.43 17.82
N VAL A 80 -5.54 17.85 18.70
CA VAL A 80 -6.99 17.77 18.54
C VAL A 80 -7.67 19.14 18.42
N ASP A 81 -7.17 20.15 19.13
CA ASP A 81 -7.76 21.51 19.20
C ASP A 81 -7.20 22.50 18.17
N HIS A 82 -6.16 22.10 17.39
CA HIS A 82 -5.51 23.00 16.44
C HIS A 82 -5.84 22.64 15.00
N ASP A 83 -6.04 23.64 14.14
CA ASP A 83 -6.34 23.50 12.71
C ASP A 83 -5.07 23.41 11.83
N ARG A 84 -3.93 23.11 12.43
CA ARG A 84 -2.63 22.92 11.81
C ARG A 84 -1.95 21.65 12.31
N PHE A 85 -0.94 21.22 11.61
CA PHE A 85 0.02 20.23 12.07
C PHE A 85 1.44 20.81 12.04
N ILE A 86 2.34 20.22 12.79
CA ILE A 86 3.76 20.56 12.79
C ILE A 86 4.50 19.44 12.07
N HIS A 87 5.27 19.78 11.05
CA HIS A 87 6.14 18.84 10.35
C HIS A 87 7.58 19.01 10.87
N PHE A 88 8.15 17.95 11.38
CA PHE A 88 9.55 17.90 11.85
C PHE A 88 10.43 17.25 10.80
N GLU A 89 11.52 17.94 10.42
CA GLU A 89 12.44 17.42 9.43
C GLU A 89 13.85 17.99 9.64
N THR A 90 14.87 17.46 8.97
CA THR A 90 16.21 18.01 8.97
C THR A 90 16.30 19.21 8.03
N GLU A 91 17.20 20.17 8.31
CA GLU A 91 17.47 21.30 7.40
C GLU A 91 17.82 20.83 5.99
N ARG A 92 18.45 19.66 5.87
CA ARG A 92 18.86 19.09 4.59
C ARG A 92 17.69 18.84 3.66
N GLU A 93 16.52 18.51 4.21
CA GLU A 93 15.30 18.22 3.47
C GLU A 93 14.38 19.44 3.32
N ALA A 94 14.89 20.65 3.59
CA ALA A 94 14.09 21.88 3.53
C ALA A 94 13.53 22.17 2.11
N VAL A 95 14.28 21.86 1.06
CA VAL A 95 13.79 21.98 -0.32
C VAL A 95 12.73 20.90 -0.60
N LEU A 96 12.96 19.67 -0.17
CA LEU A 96 12.03 18.56 -0.36
C LEU A 96 10.67 18.86 0.29
N THR A 97 10.67 19.33 1.53
CA THR A 97 9.41 19.66 2.23
C THR A 97 8.63 20.77 1.52
N ARG A 98 9.32 21.78 0.96
CA ARG A 98 8.66 22.84 0.18
C ARG A 98 8.19 22.38 -1.20
N THR A 99 8.84 21.38 -1.77
CA THR A 99 8.43 20.80 -3.08
C THR A 99 7.17 19.94 -2.94
N PHE A 100 7.14 19.05 -1.95
CA PHE A 100 6.17 17.95 -1.92
C PHE A 100 5.12 18.06 -0.81
N THR A 101 5.12 19.11 0.02
CA THR A 101 4.16 19.18 1.13
C THR A 101 3.33 20.45 1.17
N VAL A 102 2.12 20.32 1.74
CA VAL A 102 1.27 21.47 2.11
C VAL A 102 1.59 22.03 3.51
N SER A 103 2.70 21.60 4.11
CA SER A 103 3.05 22.03 5.47
C SER A 103 3.33 23.52 5.53
N LYS A 104 2.62 24.23 6.43
CA LYS A 104 2.82 25.66 6.73
C LYS A 104 3.64 25.88 7.99
N ASP A 105 3.83 24.86 8.81
CA ASP A 105 4.65 24.86 10.03
C ASP A 105 5.64 23.69 9.96
N THR A 106 6.76 23.89 9.25
CA THR A 106 7.84 22.92 9.20
C THR A 106 8.98 23.39 10.09
N ARG A 107 9.37 22.54 11.06
CA ARG A 107 10.43 22.82 12.02
C ARG A 107 11.63 21.94 11.76
N TYR A 108 12.75 22.57 11.46
CA TYR A 108 13.97 21.88 11.11
C TYR A 108 14.86 21.72 12.32
N PHE A 109 15.38 20.50 12.51
CA PHE A 109 16.38 20.24 13.54
C PHE A 109 17.58 21.16 13.36
N PRO A 110 17.98 21.89 14.40
CA PRO A 110 19.20 22.68 14.36
C PRO A 110 20.42 21.80 14.05
N LYS A 111 21.36 22.36 13.32
CA LYS A 111 22.56 21.66 12.85
C LYS A 111 23.33 20.94 13.97
N ASP A 112 23.29 21.48 15.20
CA ASP A 112 23.96 20.91 16.36
C ASP A 112 23.18 19.77 17.03
N SER A 113 21.88 19.65 16.74
CA SER A 113 20.97 18.69 17.38
C SER A 113 20.44 17.62 16.44
N TYR A 114 20.86 17.56 15.17
CA TYR A 114 20.32 16.57 14.24
C TYR A 114 20.59 15.12 14.68
N ARG A 115 21.61 14.89 15.51
CA ARG A 115 21.87 13.59 16.15
C ARG A 115 20.95 13.28 17.33
N ASP A 116 20.21 14.25 17.84
CA ASP A 116 19.21 14.11 18.89
C ASP A 116 17.90 14.81 18.53
N GLY A 117 17.41 14.52 17.33
CA GLY A 117 16.15 15.06 16.83
C GLY A 117 14.94 14.72 17.69
N THR A 118 14.99 13.62 18.45
CA THR A 118 13.93 13.28 19.42
C THR A 118 13.78 14.32 20.50
N ARG A 119 14.88 14.86 21.04
CA ARG A 119 14.88 15.92 22.03
C ARG A 119 14.32 17.23 21.46
N PHE A 120 14.61 17.51 20.20
CA PHE A 120 14.07 18.68 19.51
C PHE A 120 12.55 18.56 19.39
N ILE A 121 12.03 17.45 18.87
CA ILE A 121 10.57 17.21 18.79
C ILE A 121 9.90 17.40 20.14
N VAL A 122 10.44 16.79 21.19
CA VAL A 122 9.90 16.88 22.54
C VAL A 122 9.91 18.33 23.04
N GLY A 123 11.01 19.06 22.80
CA GLY A 123 11.15 20.46 23.20
C GLY A 123 10.11 21.36 22.55
N GLU A 124 9.93 21.23 21.23
CA GLU A 124 8.97 21.97 20.43
C GLU A 124 7.51 21.67 20.86
N LEU A 125 7.15 20.39 20.97
CA LEU A 125 5.79 20.02 21.39
C LEU A 125 5.48 20.41 22.84
N LYS A 126 6.50 20.40 23.71
CA LYS A 126 6.36 20.90 25.08
C LYS A 126 6.15 22.40 25.10
N ALA A 127 6.86 23.17 24.28
CA ALA A 127 6.70 24.61 24.14
C ALA A 127 5.30 24.99 23.63
N GLU A 128 4.73 24.21 22.71
CA GLU A 128 3.35 24.32 22.25
C GLU A 128 2.30 23.91 23.32
N GLY A 129 2.72 23.21 24.37
CA GLY A 129 1.80 22.63 25.35
C GLY A 129 1.09 21.37 24.90
N TRP A 130 1.54 20.73 23.80
CA TRP A 130 0.91 19.57 23.17
C TRP A 130 1.24 18.23 23.85
N LEU A 131 2.15 18.20 24.82
CA LEU A 131 2.48 17.01 25.61
C LEU A 131 1.69 16.96 26.94
N LYS A 132 0.52 17.55 26.98
CA LYS A 132 -0.41 17.43 28.11
C LYS A 132 -1.52 16.45 27.74
N GLY A 133 -1.75 15.44 28.61
CA GLY A 133 -2.78 14.45 28.37
C GLY A 133 -2.29 13.23 27.57
N ARG A 134 -3.12 12.70 26.68
CA ARG A 134 -2.87 11.46 25.96
C ARG A 134 -2.24 11.72 24.60
N VAL A 135 -1.05 11.14 24.40
CA VAL A 135 -0.28 11.26 23.15
C VAL A 135 -0.25 9.92 22.43
N GLY A 136 -0.81 9.88 21.23
CA GLY A 136 -0.77 8.71 20.37
C GLY A 136 0.54 8.63 19.58
N MET A 137 1.09 7.43 19.45
CA MET A 137 2.24 7.12 18.59
C MET A 137 1.96 5.89 17.72
N GLU A 138 2.63 5.78 16.59
CA GLU A 138 2.51 4.64 15.66
C GLU A 138 3.52 3.53 16.03
N PHE A 139 3.22 2.68 17.03
CA PHE A 139 4.14 1.63 17.48
C PHE A 139 4.32 0.49 16.48
N TRP A 140 3.36 0.30 15.57
CA TRP A 140 3.44 -0.68 14.49
C TRP A 140 4.23 -0.20 13.27
N ALA A 141 4.59 1.07 13.19
CA ALA A 141 5.36 1.60 12.09
C ALA A 141 6.81 1.09 12.12
N MET A 142 7.40 0.84 10.94
CA MET A 142 8.82 0.52 10.81
C MET A 142 9.71 1.76 11.03
N GLN A 143 9.13 2.95 10.93
CA GLN A 143 9.79 4.24 11.15
C GLN A 143 9.09 5.01 12.27
N PRO A 144 9.85 5.57 13.22
CA PRO A 144 11.26 5.30 13.45
C PRO A 144 11.48 3.87 13.95
N ASN A 145 12.72 3.38 13.92
CA ASN A 145 13.01 2.07 14.49
C ASN A 145 12.68 2.03 16.00
N ARG A 146 12.58 0.80 16.55
CA ARG A 146 12.15 0.59 17.93
C ARG A 146 12.94 1.40 18.96
N VAL A 147 14.26 1.53 18.81
CA VAL A 147 15.11 2.25 19.77
C VAL A 147 14.73 3.73 19.83
N ILE A 148 14.53 4.34 18.67
CA ILE A 148 14.14 5.75 18.58
C ILE A 148 12.69 5.95 19.04
N SER A 149 11.78 5.04 18.65
CA SER A 149 10.37 5.08 19.11
C SER A 149 10.28 5.01 20.64
N GLN A 150 11.02 4.10 21.28
CA GLN A 150 11.09 4.01 22.75
C GLN A 150 11.72 5.26 23.38
N LYS A 151 12.73 5.84 22.73
CA LYS A 151 13.35 7.08 23.22
C LYS A 151 12.36 8.24 23.19
N ILE A 152 11.58 8.39 22.12
CA ILE A 152 10.53 9.41 22.02
C ILE A 152 9.46 9.16 23.09
N GLN A 153 8.96 7.94 23.21
CA GLN A 153 7.98 7.58 24.22
C GLN A 153 8.45 7.97 25.64
N THR A 154 9.65 7.53 26.04
CA THR A 154 10.21 7.84 27.36
C THR A 154 10.32 9.36 27.59
N GLN A 155 10.70 10.12 26.57
CA GLN A 155 10.81 11.58 26.69
C GLN A 155 9.45 12.27 26.76
N PHE A 156 8.41 11.77 26.07
CA PHE A 156 7.04 12.25 26.18
C PHE A 156 6.47 11.98 27.57
N GLU A 157 6.66 10.76 28.10
CA GLU A 157 6.26 10.40 29.46
C GLU A 157 6.95 11.25 30.51
N ALA A 158 8.26 11.51 30.34
CA ALA A 158 9.02 12.40 31.21
C ALA A 158 8.55 13.87 31.11
N ALA A 159 7.92 14.27 30.01
CA ALA A 159 7.30 15.58 29.85
C ALA A 159 5.88 15.66 30.41
N GLY A 160 5.32 14.54 30.91
CA GLY A 160 4.02 14.45 31.56
C GLY A 160 2.89 13.88 30.68
N ALA A 161 3.19 13.36 29.50
CA ALA A 161 2.20 12.74 28.62
C ALA A 161 1.89 11.29 29.03
N GLU A 162 0.64 10.86 28.83
CA GLU A 162 0.25 9.45 28.76
C GLU A 162 0.42 8.96 27.32
N VAL A 163 1.46 8.15 27.04
CA VAL A 163 1.71 7.68 25.69
C VAL A 163 0.97 6.37 25.41
N VAL A 164 0.25 6.32 24.27
CA VAL A 164 -0.57 5.19 23.88
C VAL A 164 -0.33 4.80 22.42
N ASP A 165 -0.44 3.50 22.12
CA ASP A 165 -0.42 3.02 20.74
C ASP A 165 -1.65 3.51 19.96
N ARG A 166 -1.40 4.16 18.83
CA ARG A 166 -2.42 4.65 17.90
C ARG A 166 -2.07 4.34 16.45
N SER A 167 -1.37 3.24 16.22
CA SER A 167 -0.96 2.77 14.91
C SER A 167 -2.12 2.61 13.92
N HIS A 168 -3.32 2.38 14.42
CA HIS A 168 -4.48 2.11 13.57
C HIS A 168 -5.33 3.34 13.23
N VAL A 169 -5.10 4.49 13.85
CA VAL A 169 -5.97 5.68 13.64
C VAL A 169 -6.06 6.09 12.17
N LEU A 170 -4.92 6.33 11.53
CA LEU A 170 -4.94 6.72 10.12
C LEU A 170 -5.34 5.56 9.19
N ARG A 171 -5.00 4.34 9.55
CA ARG A 171 -5.42 3.16 8.79
C ARG A 171 -6.94 3.02 8.76
N GLU A 172 -7.63 3.23 9.89
CA GLU A 172 -9.09 3.23 9.97
C GLU A 172 -9.72 4.38 9.16
N ILE A 173 -9.14 5.57 9.22
CA ILE A 173 -9.61 6.73 8.44
C ILE A 173 -9.45 6.46 6.93
N ARG A 174 -8.34 5.87 6.51
CA ARG A 174 -8.02 5.57 5.11
C ARG A 174 -8.85 4.41 4.53
N TRP A 175 -9.54 3.64 5.37
CA TRP A 175 -10.43 2.56 4.92
C TRP A 175 -11.48 3.08 3.94
N VAL A 176 -12.14 4.21 4.24
CA VAL A 176 -13.06 4.88 3.32
C VAL A 176 -12.36 6.05 2.65
N LYS A 177 -12.13 5.93 1.36
CA LYS A 177 -11.42 6.90 0.52
C LYS A 177 -12.30 8.09 0.16
N SER A 178 -11.70 9.27 0.01
CA SER A 178 -12.35 10.44 -0.58
C SER A 178 -12.54 10.26 -2.09
N LEU A 179 -13.32 11.15 -2.73
CA LEU A 179 -13.48 11.13 -4.18
C LEU A 179 -12.14 11.32 -4.92
N ALA A 180 -11.27 12.20 -4.42
CA ALA A 180 -9.93 12.41 -5.00
C ALA A 180 -9.03 11.19 -4.87
N GLU A 181 -9.15 10.42 -3.78
CA GLU A 181 -8.44 9.16 -3.60
C GLU A 181 -8.99 8.07 -4.55
N ILE A 182 -10.31 8.04 -4.77
CA ILE A 182 -10.95 7.12 -5.72
C ILE A 182 -10.45 7.36 -7.14
N GLU A 183 -10.33 8.62 -7.58
CA GLU A 183 -9.78 8.98 -8.89
C GLU A 183 -8.34 8.43 -9.06
N CYS A 184 -7.51 8.50 -8.02
CA CYS A 184 -6.18 7.91 -8.06
C CYS A 184 -6.22 6.38 -8.20
N LEU A 185 -7.13 5.70 -7.51
CA LEU A 185 -7.30 4.25 -7.62
C LEU A 185 -7.82 3.83 -8.99
N GLU A 186 -8.69 4.62 -9.61
CA GLU A 186 -9.16 4.37 -10.99
C GLU A 186 -8.01 4.47 -12.01
N GLU A 187 -7.13 5.45 -11.85
CA GLU A 187 -5.94 5.57 -12.70
C GLU A 187 -4.96 4.42 -12.45
N SER A 188 -4.82 4.00 -11.20
CA SER A 188 -4.01 2.82 -10.84
C SER A 188 -4.53 1.53 -11.48
N CYS A 189 -5.85 1.36 -11.63
CA CYS A 189 -6.44 0.24 -12.38
C CYS A 189 -5.98 0.23 -13.85
N ARG A 190 -6.00 1.39 -14.52
CA ARG A 190 -5.55 1.53 -15.91
C ARG A 190 -4.06 1.18 -16.05
N ILE A 191 -3.25 1.64 -15.10
CA ILE A 191 -1.81 1.35 -15.07
C ILE A 191 -1.56 -0.14 -14.87
N ALA A 192 -2.24 -0.81 -13.93
CA ALA A 192 -2.12 -2.25 -13.69
C ALA A 192 -2.45 -3.07 -14.94
N THR A 193 -3.53 -2.69 -15.66
CA THR A 193 -3.92 -3.31 -16.92
C THR A 193 -2.80 -3.24 -17.97
N ALA A 194 -2.12 -2.09 -18.09
CA ALA A 194 -1.00 -1.92 -19.03
C ALA A 194 0.17 -2.88 -18.67
N GLY A 195 0.44 -3.07 -17.38
CA GLY A 195 1.47 -4.01 -16.92
C GLY A 195 1.15 -5.48 -17.27
N LEU A 196 -0.07 -5.92 -17.05
CA LEU A 196 -0.50 -7.29 -17.39
C LEU A 196 -0.48 -7.55 -18.90
N ASN A 197 -0.88 -6.57 -19.72
CA ASN A 197 -0.80 -6.67 -21.18
C ASN A 197 0.65 -6.78 -21.64
N ALA A 198 1.56 -5.99 -21.09
CA ALA A 198 2.99 -6.10 -21.39
C ALA A 198 3.58 -7.47 -21.02
N ALA A 199 3.16 -8.04 -19.90
CA ALA A 199 3.56 -9.41 -19.54
C ALA A 199 3.15 -10.43 -20.61
N ARG A 200 1.92 -10.33 -21.13
CA ARG A 200 1.42 -11.21 -22.21
C ARG A 200 2.28 -11.13 -23.47
N GLU A 201 2.76 -9.95 -23.83
CA GLU A 201 3.53 -9.71 -25.05
C GLU A 201 4.97 -10.24 -24.97
N VAL A 202 5.56 -10.26 -23.75
CA VAL A 202 6.97 -10.59 -23.58
C VAL A 202 7.22 -12.02 -23.13
N ILE A 203 6.25 -12.69 -22.49
CA ILE A 203 6.39 -14.07 -22.00
C ILE A 203 6.49 -15.04 -23.17
N ARG A 204 7.67 -15.69 -23.31
CA ARG A 204 7.97 -16.74 -24.30
C ARG A 204 9.13 -17.61 -23.84
N PRO A 205 9.37 -18.78 -24.45
CA PRO A 205 10.50 -19.62 -24.09
C PRO A 205 11.84 -18.90 -24.23
N GLY A 206 12.73 -19.10 -23.28
CA GLY A 206 14.09 -18.56 -23.28
C GLY A 206 14.25 -17.17 -22.63
N VAL A 207 13.18 -16.39 -22.49
CA VAL A 207 13.17 -15.13 -21.74
C VAL A 207 13.33 -15.43 -20.25
N THR A 208 14.03 -14.60 -19.53
CA THR A 208 14.16 -14.71 -18.06
C THR A 208 13.01 -14.04 -17.34
N GLU A 209 12.75 -14.45 -16.11
CA GLU A 209 11.75 -13.77 -15.23
C GLU A 209 12.10 -12.28 -15.02
N LEU A 210 13.41 -11.95 -14.94
CA LEU A 210 13.86 -10.55 -14.81
C LEU A 210 13.60 -9.71 -16.06
N GLU A 211 13.73 -10.31 -17.29
CA GLU A 211 13.39 -9.60 -18.52
C GLU A 211 11.89 -9.31 -18.59
N VAL A 212 11.04 -10.27 -18.21
CA VAL A 212 9.58 -10.05 -18.09
C VAL A 212 9.30 -8.94 -17.09
N GLN A 213 9.90 -9.01 -15.90
CA GLN A 213 9.73 -7.98 -14.86
C GLN A 213 10.14 -6.59 -15.37
N GLY A 214 11.28 -6.49 -16.07
CA GLY A 214 11.79 -5.23 -16.62
C GLY A 214 10.82 -4.61 -17.63
N GLU A 215 10.25 -5.39 -18.55
CA GLU A 215 9.29 -4.92 -19.54
C GLU A 215 7.95 -4.50 -18.90
N VAL A 216 7.48 -5.24 -17.91
CA VAL A 216 6.27 -4.86 -17.15
C VAL A 216 6.49 -3.55 -16.41
N ILE A 217 7.61 -3.36 -15.70
CA ILE A 217 7.93 -2.09 -15.02
C ILE A 217 8.00 -0.94 -16.05
N ARG A 218 8.64 -1.16 -17.20
CA ARG A 218 8.68 -0.16 -18.28
C ARG A 218 7.28 0.23 -18.72
N ALA A 219 6.37 -0.72 -18.91
CA ALA A 219 5.00 -0.47 -19.33
C ALA A 219 4.19 0.28 -18.25
N LEU A 220 4.34 -0.09 -16.97
CA LEU A 220 3.73 0.62 -15.86
C LEU A 220 4.16 2.09 -15.83
N CYS A 221 5.48 2.36 -15.92
CA CYS A 221 6.01 3.73 -15.95
C CYS A 221 5.58 4.51 -17.21
N ALA A 222 5.57 3.87 -18.38
CA ALA A 222 5.10 4.50 -19.64
C ALA A 222 3.60 4.85 -19.59
N ALA A 223 2.83 4.10 -18.80
CA ALA A 223 1.43 4.41 -18.52
C ALA A 223 1.23 5.51 -17.46
N GLY A 224 2.31 6.17 -16.98
CA GLY A 224 2.26 7.20 -15.94
C GLY A 224 2.28 6.66 -14.51
N GLY A 225 2.61 5.38 -14.35
CA GLY A 225 2.70 4.72 -13.04
C GLY A 225 4.02 5.00 -12.32
N GLU A 226 3.95 5.01 -11.01
CA GLU A 226 5.09 5.05 -10.11
C GLU A 226 5.57 3.62 -9.79
N LEU A 227 6.76 3.49 -9.19
CA LEU A 227 7.22 2.20 -8.69
C LEU A 227 6.33 1.70 -7.56
N GLN A 228 5.94 0.46 -7.64
CA GLN A 228 5.10 -0.19 -6.63
C GLN A 228 5.86 -0.43 -5.31
N ALA A 229 5.11 -0.54 -4.22
CA ALA A 229 5.67 -0.64 -2.87
C ALA A 229 6.29 -2.01 -2.54
N MET A 230 6.01 -3.03 -3.34
CA MET A 230 6.56 -4.39 -3.19
C MET A 230 7.30 -4.80 -4.44
N MET A 231 8.31 -5.66 -4.29
CA MET A 231 8.96 -6.26 -5.46
C MET A 231 7.95 -7.12 -6.23
N MET A 232 7.78 -6.81 -7.51
CA MET A 232 6.84 -7.51 -8.38
C MET A 232 7.26 -8.97 -8.60
N PRO A 233 6.45 -9.96 -8.21
CA PRO A 233 6.73 -11.36 -8.52
C PRO A 233 6.51 -11.66 -10.00
N VAL A 234 7.48 -12.33 -10.62
CA VAL A 234 7.34 -13.03 -11.89
C VAL A 234 7.89 -14.43 -11.65
N LEU A 235 7.00 -15.42 -11.55
CA LEU A 235 7.32 -16.73 -11.04
C LEU A 235 6.93 -17.81 -12.07
N SER A 236 7.92 -18.50 -12.65
CA SER A 236 7.67 -19.46 -13.71
C SER A 236 7.78 -20.92 -13.25
N GLY A 237 6.87 -21.76 -13.73
CA GLY A 237 6.78 -23.20 -13.44
C GLY A 237 6.60 -23.49 -11.96
N GLY A 238 7.17 -24.59 -11.48
CA GLY A 238 7.05 -25.03 -10.09
C GLY A 238 7.52 -24.01 -9.03
N LYS A 239 8.31 -23.00 -9.41
CA LYS A 239 8.72 -21.91 -8.52
C LYS A 239 7.53 -21.09 -8.03
N SER A 240 6.46 -20.97 -8.82
CA SER A 240 5.25 -20.23 -8.39
C SER A 240 4.52 -20.87 -7.20
N ASN A 241 4.88 -22.11 -6.80
CA ASN A 241 4.42 -22.68 -5.53
C ASN A 241 4.96 -21.94 -4.30
N ALA A 242 6.00 -21.12 -4.46
CA ALA A 242 6.50 -20.19 -3.45
C ALA A 242 5.98 -18.78 -3.79
N ALA A 243 4.76 -18.46 -3.38
CA ALA A 243 4.05 -17.25 -3.78
C ALA A 243 4.82 -15.93 -3.53
N HIS A 244 5.65 -15.88 -2.47
CA HIS A 244 6.47 -14.73 -2.12
C HIS A 244 7.93 -14.83 -2.63
N ALA A 245 8.20 -15.72 -3.60
CA ALA A 245 9.50 -15.74 -4.25
C ALA A 245 9.68 -14.51 -5.16
N VAL A 246 10.92 -14.25 -5.56
CA VAL A 246 11.27 -13.11 -6.41
C VAL A 246 11.61 -13.57 -7.83
N ALA A 247 11.47 -12.69 -8.81
CA ALA A 247 11.97 -12.88 -10.15
C ALA A 247 13.50 -13.09 -10.15
N THR A 248 13.97 -14.01 -10.97
CA THR A 248 15.39 -14.34 -11.08
C THR A 248 15.84 -14.47 -12.53
N ARG A 249 17.10 -14.83 -12.74
CA ARG A 249 17.67 -15.16 -14.06
C ARG A 249 17.19 -16.51 -14.60
N LYS A 250 16.19 -17.15 -13.94
CA LYS A 250 15.58 -18.38 -14.44
C LYS A 250 14.96 -18.11 -15.82
N LYS A 251 15.34 -18.92 -16.80
CA LYS A 251 14.73 -18.90 -18.13
C LYS A 251 13.39 -19.64 -18.10
N ILE A 252 12.39 -19.00 -18.64
CA ILE A 252 11.05 -19.55 -18.83
C ILE A 252 11.13 -20.64 -19.92
N LYS A 253 10.41 -21.75 -19.73
CA LYS A 253 10.41 -22.89 -20.65
C LYS A 253 9.04 -23.03 -21.30
N ALA A 254 9.02 -23.60 -22.48
CA ALA A 254 7.76 -24.00 -23.12
C ALA A 254 6.97 -24.96 -22.22
N GLY A 255 5.67 -24.78 -22.16
CA GLY A 255 4.74 -25.55 -21.31
C GLY A 255 4.72 -25.14 -19.81
N GLU A 256 5.56 -24.21 -19.38
CA GLU A 256 5.45 -23.66 -18.02
C GLU A 256 4.29 -22.67 -17.90
N THR A 257 3.74 -22.56 -16.69
CA THR A 257 2.91 -21.42 -16.30
C THR A 257 3.80 -20.32 -15.73
N VAL A 258 3.37 -19.06 -15.85
CA VAL A 258 4.06 -17.88 -15.29
C VAL A 258 3.04 -17.05 -14.53
N ALA A 259 3.20 -16.92 -13.23
CA ALA A 259 2.42 -16.00 -12.40
C ALA A 259 3.09 -14.63 -12.43
N VAL A 260 2.31 -13.60 -12.73
CA VAL A 260 2.74 -12.18 -12.70
C VAL A 260 1.77 -11.41 -11.83
N ASP A 261 2.29 -10.78 -10.80
CA ASP A 261 1.55 -9.91 -9.89
C ASP A 261 2.07 -8.48 -10.00
N VAL A 262 1.18 -7.55 -10.32
CA VAL A 262 1.51 -6.14 -10.54
C VAL A 262 0.63 -5.25 -9.67
N ALA A 263 1.13 -4.09 -9.28
CA ALA A 263 0.29 -3.00 -8.82
C ALA A 263 0.45 -1.79 -9.74
N GLY A 264 -0.66 -1.28 -10.27
CA GLY A 264 -0.68 0.07 -10.80
C GLY A 264 -0.61 1.06 -9.65
N VAL A 265 0.18 2.11 -9.81
CA VAL A 265 0.42 3.10 -8.76
C VAL A 265 0.28 4.49 -9.34
N HIS A 266 -0.66 5.27 -8.80
CA HIS A 266 -0.82 6.69 -9.12
C HIS A 266 -0.91 7.52 -7.84
N LYS A 267 -0.02 8.49 -7.68
CA LYS A 267 0.09 9.30 -6.46
C LYS A 267 0.13 8.42 -5.20
N ARG A 268 0.98 7.40 -5.20
CA ARG A 268 1.15 6.37 -4.17
C ARG A 268 -0.07 5.50 -3.87
N TYR A 269 -1.19 5.63 -4.55
CA TYR A 269 -2.33 4.74 -4.43
C TYR A 269 -2.13 3.50 -5.31
N HIS A 270 -2.28 2.34 -4.70
CA HIS A 270 -2.04 1.03 -5.33
C HIS A 270 -3.35 0.32 -5.61
N MET A 271 -3.46 -0.27 -6.80
CA MET A 271 -4.46 -1.28 -7.14
C MET A 271 -3.74 -2.46 -7.76
N ASN A 272 -3.69 -3.60 -7.08
CA ASN A 272 -2.96 -4.74 -7.58
C ASN A 272 -3.84 -5.69 -8.40
N ALA A 273 -3.19 -6.43 -9.28
CA ALA A 273 -3.80 -7.48 -10.09
C ALA A 273 -2.75 -8.52 -10.44
N ALA A 274 -3.16 -9.79 -10.42
CA ALA A 274 -2.29 -10.87 -10.86
C ALA A 274 -2.98 -11.76 -11.88
N ARG A 275 -2.19 -12.30 -12.78
CA ARG A 275 -2.64 -13.31 -13.78
C ARG A 275 -1.61 -14.41 -13.92
N THR A 276 -2.11 -15.58 -14.28
CA THR A 276 -1.28 -16.71 -14.66
C THR A 276 -1.30 -16.88 -16.17
N PHE A 277 -0.13 -16.89 -16.76
CA PHE A 277 0.11 -17.08 -18.18
C PHE A 277 0.56 -18.51 -18.45
N SER A 278 0.25 -19.05 -19.63
CA SER A 278 0.77 -20.34 -20.11
C SER A 278 1.66 -20.13 -21.31
N VAL A 279 2.84 -20.71 -21.31
CA VAL A 279 3.81 -20.63 -22.41
C VAL A 279 3.48 -21.72 -23.41
N GLY A 280 2.65 -21.39 -24.39
CA GLY A 280 2.02 -22.35 -25.30
C GLY A 280 0.81 -23.05 -24.67
N GLU A 281 0.29 -24.08 -25.36
CA GLU A 281 -0.89 -24.82 -24.90
C GLU A 281 -0.62 -25.54 -23.56
N PRO A 282 -1.41 -25.29 -22.52
CA PRO A 282 -1.26 -25.95 -21.23
C PRO A 282 -1.72 -27.41 -21.30
N ALA A 283 -1.19 -28.25 -20.40
CA ALA A 283 -1.71 -29.61 -20.24
C ALA A 283 -3.20 -29.56 -19.86
N LYS A 284 -4.03 -30.48 -20.36
CA LYS A 284 -5.50 -30.48 -20.21
C LYS A 284 -5.96 -30.40 -18.74
N ASP A 285 -5.29 -31.13 -17.86
CA ASP A 285 -5.61 -31.14 -16.42
C ASP A 285 -5.24 -29.79 -15.73
N VAL A 286 -4.14 -29.13 -16.18
CA VAL A 286 -3.76 -27.80 -15.73
C VAL A 286 -4.78 -26.77 -16.20
N ALA A 287 -5.14 -26.78 -17.49
CA ALA A 287 -6.15 -25.88 -18.05
C ALA A 287 -7.53 -26.03 -17.36
N ALA A 288 -7.99 -27.26 -17.16
CA ALA A 288 -9.25 -27.54 -16.50
C ALA A 288 -9.27 -27.01 -15.06
N LYS A 289 -8.21 -27.26 -14.29
CA LYS A 289 -8.13 -26.79 -12.90
C LYS A 289 -8.05 -25.28 -12.79
N ALA A 290 -7.25 -24.64 -13.62
CA ALA A 290 -7.15 -23.19 -13.68
C ALA A 290 -8.50 -22.53 -14.07
N SER A 291 -9.23 -23.13 -15.02
CA SER A 291 -10.55 -22.67 -15.42
C SER A 291 -11.56 -22.75 -14.26
N LEU A 292 -11.56 -23.86 -13.52
CA LEU A 292 -12.38 -23.99 -12.30
C LEU A 292 -11.98 -22.95 -11.25
N ALA A 293 -10.68 -22.76 -11.00
CA ALA A 293 -10.22 -21.78 -10.03
C ALA A 293 -10.64 -20.36 -10.41
N ALA A 294 -10.53 -19.98 -11.68
CA ALA A 294 -10.93 -18.67 -12.19
C ALA A 294 -12.45 -18.44 -12.16
N GLY A 295 -13.22 -19.52 -12.18
CA GLY A 295 -14.70 -19.47 -12.21
C GLY A 295 -15.32 -18.80 -10.98
N VAL A 296 -14.58 -18.69 -9.87
CA VAL A 296 -15.01 -17.92 -8.68
C VAL A 296 -15.32 -16.46 -9.02
N MET A 297 -14.71 -15.89 -10.05
CA MET A 297 -14.99 -14.50 -10.45
C MET A 297 -16.44 -14.29 -10.93
N ASN A 298 -17.12 -15.33 -11.38
CA ASN A 298 -18.56 -15.25 -11.65
C ASN A 298 -19.33 -15.05 -10.34
N VAL A 299 -19.00 -15.83 -9.30
CA VAL A 299 -19.60 -15.69 -7.97
C VAL A 299 -19.32 -14.30 -7.38
N VAL A 300 -18.09 -13.82 -7.49
CA VAL A 300 -17.72 -12.46 -7.05
C VAL A 300 -18.58 -11.44 -7.78
N ARG A 301 -18.65 -11.47 -9.10
CA ARG A 301 -19.44 -10.52 -9.91
C ARG A 301 -20.92 -10.54 -9.60
N GLU A 302 -21.49 -11.70 -9.25
CA GLU A 302 -22.90 -11.82 -8.90
C GLU A 302 -23.24 -11.23 -7.52
N CYS A 303 -22.28 -11.20 -6.61
CA CYS A 303 -22.54 -10.75 -5.24
C CYS A 303 -22.03 -9.35 -4.94
N ILE A 304 -20.99 -8.84 -5.65
CA ILE A 304 -20.41 -7.53 -5.34
C ILE A 304 -21.42 -6.40 -5.53
N ARG A 305 -21.55 -5.59 -4.51
CA ARG A 305 -22.38 -4.39 -4.46
C ARG A 305 -21.87 -3.47 -3.35
N PRO A 306 -22.17 -2.17 -3.39
CA PRO A 306 -21.91 -1.29 -2.25
C PRO A 306 -22.55 -1.82 -0.96
N ASN A 307 -21.86 -1.69 0.15
CA ASN A 307 -22.26 -2.22 1.46
C ASN A 307 -22.43 -3.74 1.51
N LEU A 308 -21.68 -4.49 0.69
CA LEU A 308 -21.66 -5.95 0.77
C LEU A 308 -21.07 -6.38 2.13
N PRO A 309 -21.74 -7.26 2.91
CA PRO A 309 -21.15 -7.84 4.11
C PRO A 309 -19.92 -8.70 3.75
N VAL A 310 -18.82 -8.55 4.46
CA VAL A 310 -17.60 -9.36 4.26
C VAL A 310 -17.91 -10.84 4.43
N ARG A 311 -18.73 -11.21 5.40
CA ARG A 311 -19.17 -12.59 5.66
C ARG A 311 -19.85 -13.20 4.42
N GLU A 312 -20.72 -12.47 3.74
CA GLU A 312 -21.41 -12.98 2.55
C GLU A 312 -20.42 -13.32 1.42
N LEU A 313 -19.44 -12.45 1.17
CA LEU A 313 -18.40 -12.73 0.17
C LEU A 313 -17.59 -13.97 0.54
N ASN A 314 -17.17 -14.07 1.80
CA ASN A 314 -16.40 -15.20 2.32
C ASN A 314 -17.16 -16.53 2.17
N GLU A 315 -18.42 -16.56 2.58
CA GLU A 315 -19.26 -17.77 2.49
C GLU A 315 -19.47 -18.21 1.05
N ARG A 316 -19.78 -17.29 0.13
CA ARG A 316 -19.98 -17.61 -1.29
C ARG A 316 -18.71 -18.11 -1.96
N VAL A 317 -17.58 -17.47 -1.71
CA VAL A 317 -16.28 -17.87 -2.27
C VAL A 317 -15.87 -19.24 -1.74
N LYS A 318 -16.03 -19.47 -0.43
CA LYS A 318 -15.72 -20.76 0.18
C LYS A 318 -16.59 -21.87 -0.39
N ALA A 319 -17.91 -21.66 -0.44
CA ALA A 319 -18.86 -22.63 -0.98
C ALA A 319 -18.57 -23.01 -2.44
N TYR A 320 -18.15 -22.02 -3.26
CA TYR A 320 -17.73 -22.29 -4.62
C TYR A 320 -16.54 -23.25 -4.68
N TYR A 321 -15.50 -23.01 -3.91
CA TYR A 321 -14.30 -23.83 -3.93
C TYR A 321 -14.52 -25.22 -3.31
N GLU A 322 -15.36 -25.35 -2.29
CA GLU A 322 -15.79 -26.63 -1.72
C GLU A 322 -16.57 -27.47 -2.75
N ALA A 323 -17.52 -26.86 -3.46
CA ALA A 323 -18.32 -27.54 -4.49
C ALA A 323 -17.50 -28.05 -5.70
N HIS A 324 -16.29 -27.52 -5.90
CA HIS A 324 -15.39 -27.93 -6.99
C HIS A 324 -14.16 -28.69 -6.52
N ASP A 325 -14.13 -29.18 -5.28
CA ASP A 325 -13.02 -29.91 -4.67
C ASP A 325 -11.68 -29.14 -4.71
N LEU A 326 -11.73 -27.80 -4.65
CA LEU A 326 -10.54 -26.93 -4.70
C LEU A 326 -10.15 -26.36 -3.35
N TRP A 327 -11.04 -26.41 -2.35
CA TRP A 327 -10.81 -25.76 -1.06
C TRP A 327 -9.55 -26.25 -0.36
N ASP A 328 -9.31 -27.54 -0.34
CA ASP A 328 -8.10 -28.14 0.29
C ASP A 328 -6.85 -28.11 -0.62
N GLN A 329 -6.98 -27.54 -1.81
CA GLN A 329 -5.89 -27.40 -2.77
C GLN A 329 -5.41 -25.95 -2.94
N ARG A 330 -5.88 -25.06 -2.03
CA ARG A 330 -5.48 -23.66 -2.06
C ARG A 330 -4.14 -23.42 -1.35
N GLY A 331 -3.37 -22.46 -1.84
CA GLY A 331 -2.31 -21.81 -1.09
C GLY A 331 -2.94 -20.75 -0.15
N TRP A 332 -3.69 -19.82 -0.71
CA TRP A 332 -4.46 -18.82 0.02
C TRP A 332 -5.64 -18.31 -0.83
N ILE A 333 -6.71 -17.90 -0.15
CA ILE A 333 -7.87 -17.23 -0.74
C ILE A 333 -8.33 -16.17 0.25
N GLY A 334 -8.51 -14.95 -0.23
CA GLY A 334 -8.93 -13.83 0.59
C GLY A 334 -8.68 -12.51 -0.10
N GLY A 335 -8.38 -11.48 0.66
CA GLY A 335 -8.04 -10.17 0.14
C GLY A 335 -7.67 -9.19 1.23
N TYR A 336 -7.17 -8.04 0.82
CA TYR A 336 -6.76 -6.97 1.72
C TYR A 336 -7.04 -5.60 1.12
N GLU A 337 -7.05 -4.59 2.00
CA GLU A 337 -7.25 -3.20 1.61
C GLU A 337 -6.15 -2.72 0.68
N MET A 338 -6.58 -2.02 -0.40
CA MET A 338 -5.72 -1.29 -1.32
C MET A 338 -5.79 0.21 -1.05
N GLY A 339 -4.72 0.93 -1.38
CA GLY A 339 -4.63 2.37 -1.16
C GLY A 339 -3.20 2.89 -1.13
N ILE A 340 -2.93 3.85 -0.24
CA ILE A 340 -1.58 4.41 -0.06
C ILE A 340 -0.65 3.32 0.47
N ALA A 341 0.49 3.15 -0.21
CA ALA A 341 1.55 2.28 0.25
C ALA A 341 2.94 2.80 -0.13
N PHE A 342 3.90 2.45 0.70
CA PHE A 342 5.33 2.69 0.52
C PHE A 342 6.10 1.38 0.71
N LEU A 343 7.34 1.34 0.24
CA LEU A 343 8.20 0.19 0.45
C LEU A 343 8.25 -0.16 1.96
N SER A 344 8.11 -1.41 2.31
CA SER A 344 8.30 -2.62 1.51
C SER A 344 7.02 -3.42 1.23
N ASP A 345 5.84 -2.86 1.49
CA ASP A 345 4.57 -3.61 1.39
C ASP A 345 3.43 -2.71 0.91
N TRP A 346 2.45 -3.30 0.19
CA TRP A 346 1.21 -2.62 -0.19
C TRP A 346 -0.05 -3.14 0.51
N VAL A 347 0.08 -4.13 1.39
CA VAL A 347 -1.04 -4.68 2.15
C VAL A 347 -1.58 -3.63 3.12
N GLY A 348 -2.85 -3.30 2.96
CA GLY A 348 -3.51 -2.30 3.79
C GLY A 348 -3.96 -2.81 5.15
N ASN A 349 -4.85 -2.05 5.77
CA ASN A 349 -5.28 -2.29 7.15
C ASN A 349 -6.17 -3.52 7.33
N MET A 350 -7.10 -3.76 6.40
CA MET A 350 -8.06 -4.83 6.49
C MET A 350 -7.68 -6.01 5.60
N VAL A 351 -7.61 -7.18 6.22
CA VAL A 351 -7.54 -8.46 5.50
C VAL A 351 -8.89 -9.15 5.68
N TYR A 352 -9.52 -9.61 4.60
CA TYR A 352 -10.64 -10.53 4.67
C TYR A 352 -10.20 -11.92 4.21
N ASP A 353 -10.60 -12.94 4.97
CA ASP A 353 -10.20 -14.32 4.77
C ASP A 353 -11.34 -15.23 5.21
N PRO A 354 -11.81 -16.18 4.40
CA PRO A 354 -12.88 -17.11 4.76
C PRO A 354 -12.59 -17.95 6.01
N LEU A 355 -11.35 -18.02 6.47
CA LEU A 355 -10.97 -18.73 7.69
C LEU A 355 -10.87 -17.81 8.93
N VAL A 356 -10.83 -16.50 8.75
CA VAL A 356 -10.63 -15.54 9.83
C VAL A 356 -11.86 -14.68 10.02
N GLU A 357 -12.55 -14.86 11.14
CA GLU A 357 -13.80 -14.13 11.41
C GLU A 357 -13.62 -12.68 11.84
N LYS A 358 -12.38 -12.24 12.11
CA LYS A 358 -12.09 -10.91 12.70
C LYS A 358 -12.80 -9.75 11.99
N ASN A 359 -12.90 -9.80 10.67
CA ASN A 359 -13.53 -8.74 9.86
C ASN A 359 -14.89 -9.16 9.27
N ALA A 360 -15.43 -10.33 9.63
CA ALA A 360 -16.63 -10.87 9.02
C ALA A 360 -17.87 -9.98 9.19
N ASP A 361 -17.95 -9.22 10.27
CA ASP A 361 -19.07 -8.33 10.57
C ASP A 361 -18.91 -6.93 9.97
N ARG A 362 -17.83 -6.70 9.21
CA ARG A 362 -17.64 -5.45 8.46
C ARG A 362 -18.39 -5.48 7.12
N PHE A 363 -18.41 -4.32 6.50
CA PHE A 363 -19.02 -4.12 5.18
C PHE A 363 -17.97 -3.48 4.25
N PHE A 364 -18.13 -3.72 2.97
CA PHE A 364 -17.40 -2.99 1.94
C PHE A 364 -18.22 -1.73 1.59
N GLU A 365 -18.05 -0.68 2.39
CA GLU A 365 -18.74 0.59 2.22
C GLU A 365 -18.29 1.30 0.92
N PRO A 366 -19.11 2.19 0.34
CA PRO A 366 -18.64 3.08 -0.72
C PRO A 366 -17.40 3.86 -0.31
N GLY A 367 -16.38 3.88 -1.18
CA GLY A 367 -15.06 4.42 -0.90
C GLY A 367 -14.04 3.36 -0.44
N THR A 368 -14.44 2.10 -0.26
CA THR A 368 -13.47 1.05 0.04
C THR A 368 -12.84 0.48 -1.22
N ALA A 369 -11.60 0.02 -1.11
CA ALA A 369 -10.89 -0.70 -2.15
C ALA A 369 -10.18 -1.90 -1.53
N VAL A 370 -10.41 -3.08 -2.08
CA VAL A 370 -9.80 -4.33 -1.64
C VAL A 370 -9.42 -5.17 -2.85
N ASN A 371 -8.46 -6.06 -2.71
CA ASN A 371 -8.25 -7.08 -3.72
C ASN A 371 -9.03 -8.37 -3.36
N HIS A 372 -9.23 -9.22 -4.36
CA HIS A 372 -9.64 -10.61 -4.22
C HIS A 372 -8.55 -11.48 -4.82
N GLU A 373 -7.95 -12.30 -4.00
CA GLU A 373 -6.78 -13.12 -4.34
C GLU A 373 -7.11 -14.61 -4.28
N VAL A 374 -6.61 -15.33 -5.28
CA VAL A 374 -6.79 -16.76 -5.47
C VAL A 374 -5.45 -17.43 -5.77
N GLN A 375 -5.07 -18.37 -4.92
CA GLN A 375 -3.90 -19.22 -5.10
C GLN A 375 -4.31 -20.68 -5.01
N ILE A 376 -4.31 -21.39 -6.14
CA ILE A 376 -4.66 -22.81 -6.22
C ILE A 376 -3.48 -23.61 -6.80
N PHE A 377 -3.02 -24.63 -6.08
CA PHE A 377 -1.96 -25.51 -6.56
C PHE A 377 -2.37 -26.28 -7.82
N LEU A 378 -1.56 -26.18 -8.86
CA LEU A 378 -1.79 -26.85 -10.13
C LEU A 378 -1.26 -28.30 -10.12
N PRO A 379 -1.80 -29.20 -10.96
CA PRO A 379 -1.34 -30.58 -11.05
C PRO A 379 0.16 -30.69 -11.37
N ARG A 380 0.76 -31.85 -11.05
CA ARG A 380 2.15 -32.20 -11.40
C ARG A 380 3.20 -31.25 -10.85
N PHE A 381 2.90 -30.54 -9.76
CA PHE A 381 3.79 -29.51 -9.19
C PHE A 381 4.18 -28.42 -10.20
N SER A 382 3.31 -28.18 -11.20
CA SER A 382 3.60 -27.23 -12.28
C SER A 382 3.53 -25.76 -11.84
N GLY A 383 3.17 -25.49 -10.59
CA GLY A 383 3.05 -24.17 -10.00
C GLY A 383 1.68 -23.94 -9.38
N GLN A 384 1.37 -22.66 -9.14
CA GLN A 384 0.04 -22.23 -8.71
C GLN A 384 -0.68 -21.51 -9.85
N PHE A 385 -2.00 -21.68 -9.91
CA PHE A 385 -2.86 -20.71 -10.52
C PHE A 385 -2.97 -19.53 -9.56
N PHE A 386 -2.49 -18.38 -9.98
CA PHE A 386 -2.45 -17.15 -9.20
C PHE A 386 -3.24 -16.08 -9.92
N MET A 387 -4.29 -15.60 -9.29
CA MET A 387 -5.15 -14.55 -9.82
C MET A 387 -5.49 -13.57 -8.72
N ILE A 388 -5.30 -12.29 -8.98
CA ILE A 388 -5.77 -11.19 -8.15
C ILE A 388 -6.59 -10.24 -9.01
N GLU A 389 -7.70 -9.80 -8.44
CA GLU A 389 -8.52 -8.72 -8.98
C GLU A 389 -8.84 -7.73 -7.88
N SER A 390 -8.56 -6.46 -8.09
CA SER A 390 -8.96 -5.42 -7.14
C SER A 390 -10.37 -4.92 -7.40
N LEU A 391 -11.09 -4.70 -6.31
CA LEU A 391 -12.48 -4.27 -6.25
C LEU A 391 -12.52 -2.86 -5.65
N LEU A 392 -13.03 -1.89 -6.40
CA LEU A 392 -13.26 -0.52 -5.94
C LEU A 392 -14.77 -0.31 -5.75
N PHE A 393 -15.19 -0.20 -4.51
CA PHE A 393 -16.59 0.03 -4.14
C PHE A 393 -16.89 1.53 -4.22
N LYS A 394 -17.69 1.91 -5.20
CA LYS A 394 -18.17 3.28 -5.40
C LYS A 394 -19.59 3.42 -4.84
N GLN A 395 -20.19 4.61 -4.93
CA GLN A 395 -21.52 4.88 -4.38
C GLN A 395 -22.60 3.95 -4.95
N ASP A 396 -22.59 3.75 -6.26
CA ASP A 396 -23.67 3.04 -6.97
C ASP A 396 -23.19 1.78 -7.71
N GLU A 397 -21.88 1.52 -7.73
CA GLU A 397 -21.29 0.41 -8.46
C GLU A 397 -20.03 -0.14 -7.79
N VAL A 398 -19.60 -1.32 -8.20
CA VAL A 398 -18.27 -1.86 -7.88
C VAL A 398 -17.46 -2.03 -9.15
N ARG A 399 -16.35 -1.33 -9.26
CA ARG A 399 -15.44 -1.44 -10.38
C ARG A 399 -14.41 -2.54 -10.14
N LEU A 400 -14.23 -3.41 -11.11
CA LEU A 400 -13.13 -4.38 -11.18
C LEU A 400 -11.93 -3.71 -11.87
N ALA A 401 -10.74 -3.80 -11.27
CA ALA A 401 -9.56 -3.05 -11.71
C ALA A 401 -9.11 -3.40 -13.12
N THR A 402 -9.10 -4.69 -13.44
CA THR A 402 -8.54 -5.23 -14.70
C THR A 402 -9.55 -6.11 -15.44
N HIS A 403 -10.82 -5.70 -15.46
CA HIS A 403 -11.94 -6.48 -16.04
C HIS A 403 -11.76 -6.83 -17.52
N ASP A 404 -10.92 -6.10 -18.26
CA ASP A 404 -10.60 -6.34 -19.67
C ASP A 404 -9.53 -7.43 -19.87
N VAL A 405 -8.87 -7.87 -18.78
CA VAL A 405 -7.87 -8.94 -18.83
C VAL A 405 -8.50 -10.27 -18.37
N PRO A 406 -8.43 -11.34 -19.16
CA PRO A 406 -9.03 -12.62 -18.81
C PRO A 406 -8.58 -13.14 -17.43
N TYR A 407 -9.49 -13.77 -16.69
CA TYR A 407 -9.21 -14.31 -15.35
C TYR A 407 -8.62 -15.74 -15.39
N GLY A 408 -8.90 -16.51 -16.43
CA GLY A 408 -8.31 -17.84 -16.62
C GLY A 408 -6.85 -17.79 -17.04
N LEU A 409 -6.28 -18.93 -17.42
CA LEU A 409 -4.95 -18.99 -18.01
C LEU A 409 -4.90 -18.16 -19.31
N ILE A 410 -3.94 -17.26 -19.40
CA ILE A 410 -3.68 -16.47 -20.61
C ILE A 410 -2.60 -17.18 -21.42
N ILE A 411 -2.96 -17.65 -22.61
CA ILE A 411 -2.01 -18.33 -23.48
C ILE A 411 -1.12 -17.30 -24.17
N CYS A 412 0.19 -17.45 -23.99
CA CYS A 412 1.21 -16.75 -24.76
C CYS A 412 1.69 -17.67 -25.89
N GLU A 413 1.58 -17.19 -27.11
CA GLU A 413 2.04 -17.94 -28.29
C GLU A 413 3.57 -18.04 -28.27
N ASN A 414 4.10 -19.19 -28.74
CA ASN A 414 5.54 -19.49 -28.78
C ASN A 414 6.31 -18.64 -29.78
#